data_1c2a740cc2c24542edb981647682f002
#
_entry.id   1c2a740cc2c24542edb981647682f002
#
_cell.length_a   1.000
_cell.length_b   1.000
_cell.length_c   1.000
_cell.angle_alpha   90.00
_cell.angle_beta   90.00
_cell.angle_gamma   90.00
#
_symmetry.space_group_name_H-M   'P 1'
#
loop_
_entity.id
_entity.type
_entity.pdbx_description
1 polymer ?
#
loop_
_entity_poly.entity_id
_entity_poly.type
_entity_poly.pdbx_seq_one_letter_code
_entity_poly.pdbx_strand_id
1 'polypeptide(L)'
;MKEWDYGGYAAKYGVVKGGEYDIGTGHVKCCDLTEELPEFMKRAQVIFVDPPCSQGNLQSFYTKAGEGRPWPFDQFLCKLFSHIMEIAPLACFVEAFASNLEDVKALMSSAGFRHVTAIHSHYYHNRKNQCWIVAGVNKEPEGWEDWCMSVHDMDEQSIIREICSAIIPKSTIGDLCMGRGLVGFYANKCSRPFVGTELNPSRLAVLFERIKTGKL
;
A
#
# COMPACT_ATOMS: atom_id res chain seq x y z
N MET A 1 -14.15 -21.55 11.85
CA MET A 1 -13.66 -20.20 11.53
C MET A 1 -13.80 -20.01 10.03
N LYS A 2 -14.38 -18.89 9.57
CA LYS A 2 -14.40 -18.61 8.12
C LYS A 2 -12.96 -18.34 7.67
N GLU A 3 -12.61 -18.78 6.47
CA GLU A 3 -11.24 -18.64 5.90
C GLU A 3 -10.69 -17.19 5.90
N TRP A 4 -11.58 -16.19 5.96
CA TRP A 4 -11.28 -14.76 5.97
C TRP A 4 -11.27 -14.10 7.36
N ASP A 5 -11.38 -14.86 8.44
CA ASP A 5 -11.36 -14.31 9.80
C ASP A 5 -9.93 -13.94 10.27
N TYR A 6 -8.93 -14.28 9.45
CA TYR A 6 -7.53 -13.94 9.70
C TYR A 6 -7.10 -14.12 11.18
N GLY A 7 -7.53 -15.23 11.82
CA GLY A 7 -7.16 -15.57 13.18
C GLY A 7 -7.96 -14.86 14.28
N GLY A 8 -9.09 -14.21 13.94
CA GLY A 8 -9.94 -13.53 14.94
C GLY A 8 -9.35 -12.25 15.51
N TYR A 9 -8.31 -11.70 14.87
CA TYR A 9 -7.58 -10.54 15.38
C TYR A 9 -8.45 -9.27 15.46
N ALA A 10 -9.46 -9.10 14.59
CA ALA A 10 -10.37 -7.96 14.68
C ALA A 10 -11.07 -7.89 16.04
N ALA A 11 -11.62 -9.01 16.51
CA ALA A 11 -12.24 -9.10 17.84
C ALA A 11 -11.18 -8.94 18.96
N LYS A 12 -9.99 -9.53 18.80
CA LYS A 12 -8.89 -9.45 19.77
C LYS A 12 -8.42 -8.02 20.03
N TYR A 13 -8.38 -7.19 18.98
CA TYR A 13 -7.84 -5.83 19.03
C TYR A 13 -8.94 -4.74 18.98
N GLY A 14 -10.20 -5.12 18.90
CA GLY A 14 -11.33 -4.17 18.80
C GLY A 14 -11.33 -3.38 17.48
N VAL A 15 -10.81 -3.97 16.40
CA VAL A 15 -10.78 -3.30 15.09
C VAL A 15 -12.14 -3.44 14.42
N VAL A 16 -12.75 -2.29 14.11
CA VAL A 16 -14.10 -2.20 13.50
C VAL A 16 -14.08 -1.24 12.30
N LYS A 17 -15.11 -1.35 11.45
CA LYS A 17 -15.36 -0.38 10.37
C LYS A 17 -15.46 1.04 10.92
N GLY A 18 -14.89 2.01 10.20
CA GLY A 18 -14.86 3.42 10.60
C GLY A 18 -13.90 3.70 11.76
N GLY A 19 -13.34 2.66 12.40
CA GLY A 19 -12.42 2.84 13.52
C GLY A 19 -11.09 3.42 13.08
N GLU A 20 -10.52 4.30 13.91
CA GLU A 20 -9.23 4.95 13.73
C GLU A 20 -8.33 4.61 14.92
N TYR A 21 -7.06 4.30 14.68
CA TYR A 21 -6.19 3.66 15.67
C TYR A 21 -4.76 4.14 15.57
N ASP A 22 -4.12 4.30 16.74
CA ASP A 22 -2.67 4.39 16.86
C ASP A 22 -2.07 3.01 17.13
N ILE A 23 -1.05 2.63 16.38
CA ILE A 23 -0.36 1.34 16.52
C ILE A 23 1.13 1.42 16.20
N GLY A 24 2.00 1.10 17.16
CA GLY A 24 3.44 1.27 17.02
C GLY A 24 3.80 2.72 16.71
N THR A 25 4.48 2.95 15.59
CA THR A 25 4.81 4.30 15.09
C THR A 25 3.75 4.87 14.15
N GLY A 26 2.62 4.20 13.97
CA GLY A 26 1.64 4.52 12.93
C GLY A 26 0.27 4.94 13.41
N HIS A 27 -0.48 5.51 12.46
CA HIS A 27 -1.88 5.91 12.60
C HIS A 27 -2.69 5.39 11.42
N VAL A 28 -3.76 4.65 11.68
CA VAL A 28 -4.48 3.90 10.64
C VAL A 28 -5.99 3.99 10.80
N LYS A 29 -6.73 3.88 9.70
CA LYS A 29 -8.20 3.88 9.71
C LYS A 29 -8.75 2.71 8.90
N CYS A 30 -9.83 2.11 9.42
CA CYS A 30 -10.59 1.12 8.69
C CYS A 30 -11.71 1.82 7.89
N CYS A 31 -11.48 2.13 6.61
CA CYS A 31 -12.44 2.86 5.77
C CYS A 31 -12.37 2.47 4.29
N ASP A 32 -13.40 2.85 3.54
CA ASP A 32 -13.44 2.74 2.09
C ASP A 32 -12.85 4.00 1.44
N LEU A 33 -11.77 3.85 0.69
CA LEU A 33 -11.12 4.95 -0.04
C LEU A 33 -11.99 5.56 -1.15
N THR A 34 -13.03 4.88 -1.61
CA THR A 34 -13.96 5.47 -2.58
C THR A 34 -14.86 6.52 -1.93
N GLU A 35 -15.05 6.45 -0.62
CA GLU A 35 -15.90 7.36 0.15
C GLU A 35 -15.12 8.52 0.77
N GLU A 36 -13.94 8.24 1.35
CA GLU A 36 -13.15 9.26 2.06
C GLU A 36 -11.63 9.09 1.91
N LEU A 37 -10.89 10.19 1.96
CA LEU A 37 -9.46 10.24 2.27
C LEU A 37 -9.28 10.83 3.66
N PRO A 38 -8.86 10.04 4.69
CA PRO A 38 -8.63 10.60 6.02
C PRO A 38 -7.56 11.68 6.00
N GLU A 39 -7.79 12.80 6.69
CA GLU A 39 -6.90 13.97 6.67
C GLU A 39 -5.45 13.64 7.10
N PHE A 40 -5.28 12.70 8.02
CA PHE A 40 -3.95 12.29 8.46
C PHE A 40 -3.10 11.63 7.34
N MET A 41 -3.71 11.13 6.26
CA MET A 41 -3.00 10.57 5.11
C MET A 41 -2.14 11.62 4.38
N LYS A 42 -2.49 12.89 4.46
CA LYS A 42 -1.71 14.01 3.91
C LYS A 42 -0.32 14.18 4.57
N ARG A 43 -0.07 13.50 5.66
CA ARG A 43 1.28 13.45 6.28
C ARG A 43 2.26 12.53 5.55
N ALA A 44 1.76 11.66 4.65
CA ALA A 44 2.59 10.72 3.93
C ALA A 44 3.50 11.43 2.92
N GLN A 45 4.79 11.23 3.04
CA GLN A 45 5.81 11.77 2.13
C GLN A 45 6.31 10.70 1.15
N VAL A 46 6.19 9.44 1.51
CA VAL A 46 6.44 8.29 0.63
C VAL A 46 5.20 7.42 0.68
N ILE A 47 4.65 7.06 -0.45
CA ILE A 47 3.51 6.15 -0.55
C ILE A 47 3.96 4.84 -1.20
N PHE A 48 3.57 3.72 -0.60
CA PHE A 48 3.49 2.43 -1.27
C PHE A 48 2.04 1.97 -1.24
N VAL A 49 1.56 1.43 -2.35
CA VAL A 49 0.21 0.87 -2.43
C VAL A 49 0.18 -0.36 -3.34
N ASP A 50 -0.42 -1.45 -2.81
CA ASP A 50 -0.79 -2.66 -3.57
C ASP A 50 -2.31 -2.65 -3.79
N PRO A 51 -2.80 -2.02 -4.88
CA PRO A 51 -4.21 -1.94 -5.14
C PRO A 51 -4.75 -3.27 -5.68
N PRO A 52 -6.06 -3.51 -5.65
CA PRO A 52 -6.65 -4.61 -6.42
C PRO A 52 -6.16 -4.60 -7.86
N CYS A 53 -5.89 -5.79 -8.42
CA CYS A 53 -5.31 -5.90 -9.77
C CYS A 53 -6.36 -6.01 -10.89
N SER A 54 -7.64 -6.15 -10.55
CA SER A 54 -8.74 -6.32 -11.50
C SER A 54 -10.10 -6.11 -10.85
N GLN A 55 -11.17 -5.99 -11.66
CA GLN A 55 -12.53 -5.91 -11.17
C GLN A 55 -12.91 -7.11 -10.29
N GLY A 56 -12.52 -8.33 -10.66
CA GLY A 56 -12.82 -9.54 -9.89
C GLY A 56 -12.09 -9.57 -8.55
N ASN A 57 -10.86 -9.07 -8.52
CA ASN A 57 -10.06 -8.95 -7.30
C ASN A 57 -10.65 -7.87 -6.36
N LEU A 58 -11.00 -6.70 -6.90
CA LEU A 58 -11.69 -5.63 -6.17
C LEU A 58 -13.01 -6.12 -5.56
N GLN A 59 -13.87 -6.79 -6.35
CA GLN A 59 -15.12 -7.39 -5.86
C GLN A 59 -14.87 -8.39 -4.73
N SER A 60 -13.84 -9.22 -4.84
CA SER A 60 -13.47 -10.19 -3.80
C SER A 60 -13.11 -9.51 -2.48
N PHE A 61 -12.37 -8.38 -2.52
CA PHE A 61 -12.02 -7.62 -1.31
C PHE A 61 -13.24 -6.99 -0.65
N TYR A 62 -14.15 -6.38 -1.44
CA TYR A 62 -15.40 -5.83 -0.92
C TYR A 62 -16.26 -6.91 -0.28
N THR A 63 -16.45 -8.05 -0.96
CA THR A 63 -17.20 -9.20 -0.41
C THR A 63 -16.60 -9.69 0.91
N LYS A 64 -15.27 -9.81 0.99
CA LYS A 64 -14.57 -10.24 2.22
C LYS A 64 -14.65 -9.22 3.36
N ALA A 65 -14.78 -7.94 3.03
CA ALA A 65 -15.00 -6.87 3.99
C ALA A 65 -16.48 -6.77 4.45
N GLY A 66 -17.38 -7.51 3.82
CA GLY A 66 -18.82 -7.42 4.07
C GLY A 66 -19.45 -6.17 3.47
N GLU A 67 -18.80 -5.61 2.43
CA GLU A 67 -19.27 -4.45 1.69
C GLU A 67 -20.13 -4.83 0.49
N GLY A 68 -20.83 -3.84 -0.04
CA GLY A 68 -21.64 -3.96 -1.24
C GLY A 68 -20.79 -4.12 -2.52
N ARG A 69 -21.39 -3.77 -3.66
CA ARG A 69 -20.69 -3.81 -4.94
C ARG A 69 -19.72 -2.64 -5.04
N PRO A 70 -18.43 -2.89 -5.37
CA PRO A 70 -17.47 -1.81 -5.58
C PRO A 70 -17.76 -1.01 -6.86
N TRP A 71 -17.11 0.13 -6.98
CA TRP A 71 -17.05 0.88 -8.21
C TRP A 71 -16.44 0.03 -9.36
N PRO A 72 -16.65 0.42 -10.63
CA PRO A 72 -15.85 -0.11 -11.74
C PRO A 72 -14.35 0.07 -11.46
N PHE A 73 -13.55 -0.91 -11.86
CA PHE A 73 -12.13 -0.98 -11.49
C PHE A 73 -11.33 0.23 -11.98
N ASP A 74 -11.60 0.72 -13.17
CA ASP A 74 -11.01 1.93 -13.74
C ASP A 74 -11.35 3.18 -12.92
N GLN A 75 -12.59 3.32 -12.46
CA GLN A 75 -13.00 4.42 -11.59
C GLN A 75 -12.35 4.31 -10.20
N PHE A 76 -12.21 3.11 -9.66
CA PHE A 76 -11.48 2.88 -8.42
C PHE A 76 -10.02 3.33 -8.55
N LEU A 77 -9.33 2.95 -9.62
CA LEU A 77 -7.94 3.39 -9.88
C LEU A 77 -7.86 4.92 -10.03
N CYS A 78 -8.75 5.53 -10.80
CA CYS A 78 -8.80 6.99 -10.93
C CYS A 78 -8.98 7.69 -9.56
N LYS A 79 -9.85 7.13 -8.70
CA LYS A 79 -10.06 7.66 -7.34
C LYS A 79 -8.83 7.51 -6.47
N LEU A 80 -8.17 6.34 -6.52
CA LEU A 80 -6.91 6.09 -5.81
C LEU A 80 -5.83 7.12 -6.21
N PHE A 81 -5.64 7.34 -7.51
CA PHE A 81 -4.67 8.33 -8.00
C PHE A 81 -5.07 9.77 -7.67
N SER A 82 -6.37 10.09 -7.63
CA SER A 82 -6.86 11.38 -7.12
C SER A 82 -6.43 11.61 -5.66
N HIS A 83 -6.48 10.57 -4.82
CA HIS A 83 -5.98 10.66 -3.45
C HIS A 83 -4.45 10.82 -3.39
N ILE A 84 -3.70 10.10 -4.23
CA ILE A 84 -2.25 10.29 -4.34
C ILE A 84 -1.90 11.73 -4.72
N MET A 85 -2.64 12.33 -5.68
CA MET A 85 -2.47 13.74 -6.05
C MET A 85 -2.79 14.69 -4.88
N GLU A 86 -3.85 14.43 -4.13
CA GLU A 86 -4.24 15.23 -2.97
C GLU A 86 -3.22 15.16 -1.83
N ILE A 87 -2.62 13.99 -1.61
CA ILE A 87 -1.52 13.80 -0.64
C ILE A 87 -0.24 14.49 -1.11
N ALA A 88 0.02 14.51 -2.42
CA ALA A 88 1.21 15.08 -3.06
C ALA A 88 2.53 14.56 -2.46
N PRO A 89 2.78 13.24 -2.41
CA PRO A 89 3.98 12.69 -1.81
C PRO A 89 5.24 13.00 -2.65
N LEU A 90 6.41 12.93 -2.01
CA LEU A 90 7.71 13.09 -2.66
C LEU A 90 8.07 11.88 -3.55
N ALA A 91 7.66 10.69 -3.12
CA ALA A 91 7.81 9.44 -3.86
C ALA A 91 6.56 8.56 -3.72
N CYS A 92 6.18 7.88 -4.80
CA CYS A 92 5.05 6.96 -4.83
C CYS A 92 5.44 5.66 -5.52
N PHE A 93 5.03 4.54 -4.93
CA PHE A 93 5.26 3.19 -5.43
C PHE A 93 3.92 2.49 -5.52
N VAL A 94 3.52 2.11 -6.73
CA VAL A 94 2.25 1.43 -6.99
C VAL A 94 2.53 0.07 -7.60
N GLU A 95 1.98 -0.96 -6.98
CA GLU A 95 2.09 -2.29 -7.54
C GLU A 95 1.16 -2.46 -8.74
N ALA A 96 1.68 -3.12 -9.78
CA ALA A 96 0.98 -3.35 -11.03
C ALA A 96 1.28 -4.76 -11.56
N PHE A 97 0.40 -5.23 -12.42
CA PHE A 97 0.54 -6.49 -13.15
C PHE A 97 0.71 -6.21 -14.65
N ALA A 98 1.16 -7.19 -15.40
CA ALA A 98 1.33 -7.05 -16.86
C ALA A 98 0.08 -6.51 -17.56
N SER A 99 -1.11 -6.84 -17.05
CA SER A 99 -2.39 -6.44 -17.62
C SER A 99 -2.76 -4.97 -17.42
N ASN A 100 -2.18 -4.28 -16.42
CA ASN A 100 -2.48 -2.89 -16.10
C ASN A 100 -1.23 -2.01 -15.90
N LEU A 101 -0.05 -2.52 -16.25
CA LEU A 101 1.22 -1.81 -16.07
C LEU A 101 1.24 -0.44 -16.76
N GLU A 102 0.84 -0.41 -18.03
CA GLU A 102 0.85 0.84 -18.81
C GLU A 102 -0.21 1.84 -18.31
N ASP A 103 -1.36 1.35 -17.86
CA ASP A 103 -2.40 2.21 -17.26
C ASP A 103 -1.88 2.85 -15.95
N VAL A 104 -1.22 2.07 -15.10
CA VAL A 104 -0.64 2.57 -13.83
C VAL A 104 0.48 3.58 -14.12
N LYS A 105 1.36 3.35 -15.11
CA LYS A 105 2.38 4.31 -15.53
C LYS A 105 1.76 5.63 -16.05
N ALA A 106 0.71 5.53 -16.85
CA ALA A 106 0.00 6.69 -17.38
C ALA A 106 -0.68 7.50 -16.24
N LEU A 107 -1.33 6.81 -15.29
CA LEU A 107 -1.94 7.44 -14.12
C LEU A 107 -0.88 8.08 -13.21
N MET A 108 0.28 7.45 -13.02
CA MET A 108 1.40 8.00 -12.26
C MET A 108 1.90 9.32 -12.90
N SER A 109 2.09 9.33 -14.22
CA SER A 109 2.49 10.53 -14.96
C SER A 109 1.41 11.62 -14.89
N SER A 110 0.13 11.24 -15.00
CA SER A 110 -1.02 12.16 -14.88
C SER A 110 -1.17 12.73 -13.46
N ALA A 111 -0.74 11.99 -12.45
CA ALA A 111 -0.66 12.45 -11.06
C ALA A 111 0.48 13.44 -10.79
N GLY A 112 1.27 13.77 -11.82
CA GLY A 112 2.29 14.83 -11.77
C GLY A 112 3.70 14.34 -11.49
N PHE A 113 3.94 13.03 -11.37
CA PHE A 113 5.31 12.52 -11.21
C PHE A 113 6.09 12.65 -12.53
N ARG A 114 7.28 13.26 -12.44
CA ARG A 114 8.11 13.58 -13.63
C ARG A 114 8.98 12.41 -14.08
N HIS A 115 9.41 11.59 -13.13
CA HIS A 115 10.24 10.42 -13.37
C HIS A 115 9.44 9.20 -12.96
N VAL A 116 9.09 8.35 -13.93
CA VAL A 116 8.28 7.14 -13.71
C VAL A 116 9.06 5.94 -14.22
N THR A 117 9.39 5.02 -13.31
CA THR A 117 10.17 3.81 -13.59
C THR A 117 9.38 2.58 -13.16
N ALA A 118 9.40 1.52 -13.98
CA ALA A 118 8.82 0.23 -13.61
C ALA A 118 9.93 -0.72 -13.16
N ILE A 119 9.84 -1.22 -11.94
CA ILE A 119 10.76 -2.16 -11.32
C ILE A 119 10.11 -3.53 -11.36
N HIS A 120 10.75 -4.50 -12.01
CA HIS A 120 10.25 -5.88 -12.04
C HIS A 120 10.40 -6.54 -10.66
N SER A 121 9.38 -7.29 -10.24
CA SER A 121 9.30 -7.95 -8.96
C SER A 121 8.48 -9.25 -9.05
N HIS A 122 8.36 -9.96 -7.92
CA HIS A 122 7.55 -11.17 -7.83
C HIS A 122 7.03 -11.37 -6.40
N TYR A 123 5.87 -12.07 -6.29
CA TYR A 123 5.25 -12.38 -5.01
C TYR A 123 5.78 -13.64 -4.34
N TYR A 124 5.78 -13.65 -3.02
CA TYR A 124 5.99 -14.85 -2.18
C TYR A 124 7.26 -15.63 -2.52
N HIS A 125 8.36 -14.93 -2.86
CA HIS A 125 9.61 -15.56 -3.29
C HIS A 125 9.45 -16.54 -4.48
N ASN A 126 8.36 -16.42 -5.23
CA ASN A 126 8.05 -17.25 -6.38
C ASN A 126 8.13 -16.47 -7.68
N ARG A 127 9.23 -16.63 -8.40
CA ARG A 127 9.50 -15.96 -9.68
C ARG A 127 8.44 -16.17 -10.78
N LYS A 128 7.52 -17.13 -10.61
CA LYS A 128 6.39 -17.32 -11.54
C LYS A 128 5.25 -16.30 -11.30
N ASN A 129 5.18 -15.74 -10.09
CA ASN A 129 4.17 -14.74 -9.71
C ASN A 129 4.71 -13.34 -9.95
N GLN A 130 4.88 -12.98 -11.21
CA GLN A 130 5.46 -11.69 -11.60
C GLN A 130 4.53 -10.52 -11.32
N CYS A 131 5.10 -9.44 -10.83
CA CYS A 131 4.47 -8.11 -10.70
C CYS A 131 5.50 -7.02 -11.03
N TRP A 132 5.04 -5.79 -11.07
CA TRP A 132 5.89 -4.61 -11.23
C TRP A 132 5.55 -3.62 -10.13
N ILE A 133 6.57 -2.89 -9.68
CA ILE A 133 6.39 -1.73 -8.83
C ILE A 133 6.68 -0.51 -9.68
N VAL A 134 5.64 0.27 -9.97
CA VAL A 134 5.77 1.54 -10.68
C VAL A 134 6.15 2.61 -9.68
N ALA A 135 7.38 3.07 -9.77
CA ALA A 135 7.94 4.10 -8.91
C ALA A 135 7.85 5.47 -9.58
N GLY A 136 7.28 6.44 -8.90
CA GLY A 136 7.15 7.83 -9.35
C GLY A 136 7.80 8.80 -8.37
N VAL A 137 8.62 9.74 -8.89
CA VAL A 137 9.22 10.83 -8.10
C VAL A 137 9.19 12.13 -8.90
N ASN A 138 9.10 13.27 -8.21
CA ASN A 138 9.16 14.59 -8.85
C ASN A 138 10.58 15.09 -9.04
N LYS A 139 11.49 14.66 -8.19
CA LYS A 139 12.93 14.87 -8.26
C LYS A 139 13.60 13.57 -7.85
N GLU A 140 14.46 13.08 -8.70
CA GLU A 140 15.23 11.87 -8.39
C GLU A 140 16.14 12.13 -7.20
N PRO A 141 16.03 11.31 -6.13
CA PRO A 141 17.01 11.32 -5.05
C PRO A 141 18.40 10.95 -5.58
N GLU A 142 19.45 11.39 -4.89
CA GLU A 142 20.80 10.92 -5.19
C GLU A 142 20.86 9.38 -5.12
N GLY A 143 21.48 8.75 -6.14
CA GLY A 143 21.55 7.30 -6.25
C GLY A 143 20.24 6.60 -6.64
N TRP A 144 19.27 7.32 -7.16
CA TRP A 144 17.95 6.76 -7.52
C TRP A 144 18.04 5.62 -8.54
N GLU A 145 18.80 5.82 -9.62
CA GLU A 145 18.97 4.78 -10.65
C GLU A 145 19.65 3.53 -10.08
N ASP A 146 20.71 3.71 -9.28
CA ASP A 146 21.43 2.61 -8.63
C ASP A 146 20.52 1.86 -7.67
N TRP A 147 19.68 2.59 -6.92
CA TRP A 147 18.67 1.98 -6.04
C TRP A 147 17.65 1.17 -6.86
N CYS A 148 17.06 1.73 -7.91
CA CYS A 148 16.14 1.02 -8.79
C CYS A 148 16.75 -0.26 -9.36
N MET A 149 18.01 -0.20 -9.80
CA MET A 149 18.74 -1.37 -10.30
C MET A 149 19.00 -2.40 -9.20
N SER A 150 19.33 -1.97 -8.00
CA SER A 150 19.63 -2.87 -6.87
C SER A 150 18.43 -3.67 -6.37
N VAL A 151 17.21 -3.14 -6.50
CA VAL A 151 15.97 -3.80 -6.10
C VAL A 151 15.26 -4.53 -7.24
N HIS A 152 15.74 -4.40 -8.47
CA HIS A 152 15.19 -5.10 -9.63
C HIS A 152 15.28 -6.62 -9.44
N ASP A 153 14.20 -7.34 -9.76
CA ASP A 153 14.05 -8.79 -9.56
C ASP A 153 14.05 -9.27 -8.10
N MET A 154 14.02 -8.37 -7.12
CA MET A 154 13.73 -8.74 -5.75
C MET A 154 12.24 -9.10 -5.59
N ASP A 155 11.91 -9.89 -4.56
CA ASP A 155 10.51 -10.08 -4.18
C ASP A 155 9.90 -8.81 -3.57
N GLU A 156 8.58 -8.66 -3.73
CA GLU A 156 7.80 -7.51 -3.24
C GLU A 156 8.14 -7.14 -1.79
N GLN A 157 8.20 -8.14 -0.90
CA GLN A 157 8.47 -7.92 0.51
C GLN A 157 9.85 -7.31 0.75
N SER A 158 10.86 -7.73 -0.01
CA SER A 158 12.21 -7.18 0.06
C SER A 158 12.25 -5.74 -0.44
N ILE A 159 11.54 -5.44 -1.53
CA ILE A 159 11.44 -4.07 -2.06
C ILE A 159 10.74 -3.15 -1.05
N ILE A 160 9.64 -3.57 -0.45
CA ILE A 160 8.96 -2.79 0.61
C ILE A 160 9.91 -2.50 1.77
N ARG A 161 10.71 -3.48 2.19
CA ARG A 161 11.70 -3.29 3.26
C ARG A 161 12.74 -2.25 2.86
N GLU A 162 13.26 -2.30 1.62
CA GLU A 162 14.21 -1.31 1.11
C GLU A 162 13.59 0.10 1.00
N ILE A 163 12.34 0.22 0.55
CA ILE A 163 11.61 1.50 0.56
C ILE A 163 11.51 2.04 1.99
N CYS A 164 11.12 1.21 2.94
CA CYS A 164 10.99 1.63 4.35
C CYS A 164 12.35 1.96 5.01
N SER A 165 13.46 1.39 4.55
CA SER A 165 14.78 1.65 5.14
C SER A 165 15.52 2.81 4.49
N ALA A 166 15.46 2.93 3.16
CA ALA A 166 16.35 3.78 2.38
C ALA A 166 15.70 5.03 1.76
N ILE A 167 14.43 4.92 1.29
CA ILE A 167 13.82 6.02 0.53
C ILE A 167 13.41 7.17 1.45
N ILE A 168 13.95 8.36 1.18
CA ILE A 168 13.70 9.62 1.91
C ILE A 168 13.70 9.38 3.43
N PRO A 169 14.87 9.20 4.08
CA PRO A 169 14.97 8.85 5.49
C PRO A 169 14.15 9.79 6.40
N LYS A 170 13.57 9.22 7.47
CA LYS A 170 12.72 9.91 8.45
C LYS A 170 11.37 10.42 7.94
N SER A 171 11.04 10.25 6.66
CA SER A 171 9.70 10.61 6.14
C SER A 171 8.61 9.68 6.67
N THR A 172 7.37 10.15 6.67
CA THR A 172 6.20 9.33 6.96
C THR A 172 5.88 8.45 5.75
N ILE A 173 5.70 7.14 5.97
CA ILE A 173 5.28 6.18 4.94
C ILE A 173 3.75 6.10 4.93
N GLY A 174 3.14 6.18 3.75
CA GLY A 174 1.71 6.01 3.55
C GLY A 174 1.39 4.70 2.81
N ASP A 175 0.27 4.07 3.17
CA ASP A 175 -0.28 2.92 2.45
C ASP A 175 -1.80 3.06 2.37
N LEU A 176 -2.31 3.25 1.16
CA LEU A 176 -3.74 3.47 0.92
C LEU A 176 -4.55 2.16 0.84
N CYS A 177 -3.90 1.02 0.66
CA CYS A 177 -4.54 -0.29 0.58
C CYS A 177 -3.77 -1.30 1.46
N MET A 178 -3.71 -1.05 2.76
CA MET A 178 -2.78 -1.73 3.68
C MET A 178 -2.86 -3.26 3.70
N GLY A 179 -3.99 -3.82 3.33
CA GLY A 179 -4.17 -5.25 3.40
C GLY A 179 -3.87 -5.79 4.80
N ARG A 180 -2.91 -6.69 4.89
CA ARG A 180 -2.41 -7.26 6.16
C ARG A 180 -1.27 -6.43 6.77
N GLY A 181 -1.03 -5.20 6.28
CA GLY A 181 -0.14 -4.22 6.87
C GLY A 181 1.35 -4.50 6.71
N LEU A 182 1.78 -5.02 5.55
CA LEU A 182 3.19 -5.32 5.32
C LEU A 182 4.05 -4.05 5.36
N VAL A 183 3.59 -2.99 4.70
CA VAL A 183 4.26 -1.68 4.68
C VAL A 183 4.36 -1.08 6.08
N GLY A 184 3.23 -1.02 6.81
CA GLY A 184 3.20 -0.51 8.19
C GLY A 184 4.11 -1.31 9.15
N PHE A 185 4.18 -2.63 8.97
CA PHE A 185 5.07 -3.49 9.75
C PHE A 185 6.55 -3.14 9.53
N TYR A 186 6.99 -2.99 8.27
CA TYR A 186 8.39 -2.63 7.98
C TYR A 186 8.71 -1.19 8.35
N ALA A 187 7.80 -0.24 8.13
CA ALA A 187 7.96 1.13 8.59
C ALA A 187 8.16 1.19 10.11
N ASN A 188 7.32 0.46 10.88
CA ASN A 188 7.47 0.36 12.33
C ASN A 188 8.81 -0.28 12.74
N LYS A 189 9.27 -1.34 12.05
CA LYS A 189 10.60 -1.95 12.30
C LYS A 189 11.76 -1.00 12.06
N CYS A 190 11.62 -0.10 11.08
CA CYS A 190 12.59 0.96 10.79
C CYS A 190 12.40 2.20 11.67
N SER A 191 11.52 2.15 12.68
CA SER A 191 11.17 3.28 13.55
C SER A 191 10.70 4.51 12.77
N ARG A 192 10.06 4.30 11.61
CA ARG A 192 9.48 5.36 10.78
C ARG A 192 8.01 5.56 11.10
N PRO A 193 7.54 6.81 11.15
CA PRO A 193 6.10 7.07 11.19
C PRO A 193 5.42 6.46 9.96
N PHE A 194 4.23 5.88 10.15
CA PHE A 194 3.42 5.45 9.03
C PHE A 194 1.95 5.83 9.20
N VAL A 195 1.26 5.95 8.09
CA VAL A 195 -0.20 6.19 8.03
C VAL A 195 -0.81 5.25 7.01
N GLY A 196 -2.07 4.85 7.23
CA GLY A 196 -2.68 3.99 6.23
C GLY A 196 -4.16 3.72 6.43
N THR A 197 -4.75 3.15 5.38
CA THR A 197 -6.16 2.77 5.33
C THR A 197 -6.34 1.34 4.85
N GLU A 198 -7.36 0.67 5.35
CA GLU A 198 -7.77 -0.67 4.92
C GLU A 198 -9.29 -0.79 5.04
N LEU A 199 -9.91 -1.37 4.00
CA LEU A 199 -11.36 -1.59 3.95
C LEU A 199 -11.83 -2.66 4.94
N ASN A 200 -11.03 -3.73 5.12
CA ASN A 200 -11.42 -4.91 5.87
C ASN A 200 -10.82 -4.89 7.29
N PRO A 201 -11.64 -4.77 8.35
CA PRO A 201 -11.14 -4.73 9.72
C PRO A 201 -10.36 -5.98 10.12
N SER A 202 -10.71 -7.16 9.59
CA SER A 202 -9.98 -8.39 9.89
C SER A 202 -8.58 -8.41 9.26
N ARG A 203 -8.41 -7.79 8.08
CA ARG A 203 -7.08 -7.63 7.46
C ARG A 203 -6.26 -6.57 8.20
N LEU A 204 -6.86 -5.43 8.52
CA LEU A 204 -6.18 -4.39 9.29
C LEU A 204 -5.68 -4.92 10.65
N ALA A 205 -6.47 -5.74 11.32
CA ALA A 205 -6.10 -6.31 12.61
C ALA A 205 -4.88 -7.25 12.56
N VAL A 206 -4.52 -7.79 11.40
CA VAL A 206 -3.27 -8.55 11.21
C VAL A 206 -2.04 -7.65 11.44
N LEU A 207 -2.09 -6.38 11.03
CA LEU A 207 -1.01 -5.42 11.32
C LEU A 207 -0.77 -5.30 12.83
N PHE A 208 -1.86 -5.24 13.62
CA PHE A 208 -1.76 -5.16 15.09
C PHE A 208 -1.03 -6.37 15.68
N GLU A 209 -1.38 -7.58 15.22
CA GLU A 209 -0.69 -8.81 15.63
C GLU A 209 0.78 -8.80 15.23
N ARG A 210 1.09 -8.41 14.00
CA ARG A 210 2.46 -8.32 13.48
C ARG A 210 3.32 -7.35 14.28
N ILE A 211 2.82 -6.14 14.55
CA ILE A 211 3.57 -5.14 15.33
C ILE A 211 3.78 -5.62 16.76
N LYS A 212 2.74 -6.19 17.39
CA LYS A 212 2.80 -6.66 18.77
C LYS A 212 3.74 -7.86 18.95
N THR A 213 3.77 -8.78 17.98
CA THR A 213 4.58 -9.99 18.07
C THR A 213 5.97 -9.84 17.43
N GLY A 214 6.18 -8.83 16.60
CA GLY A 214 7.39 -8.65 15.79
C GLY A 214 7.53 -9.68 14.65
N LYS A 215 6.46 -10.46 14.35
CA LYS A 215 6.45 -11.55 13.35
C LYS A 215 5.55 -11.20 12.17
N LEU A 216 5.93 -11.66 10.97
CA LEU A 216 5.11 -11.58 9.74
C LEU A 216 4.02 -12.65 9.71
#